data_21182fcb116dcf6a9f95e46b05607815
#
_entry.id   21182fcb116dcf6a9f95e46b05607815
#
_cell.length_a   1.000
_cell.length_b   1.000
_cell.length_c   1.000
_cell.angle_alpha   90.00
_cell.angle_beta   90.00
_cell.angle_gamma   90.00
#
_symmetry.space_group_name_H-M   'P 1'
#
loop_
_entity.id
_entity.type
_entity.pdbx_description
1 polymer ?
#
loop_
_entity_poly.entity_id
_entity_poly.type
_entity_poly.pdbx_seq_one_letter_code
_entity_poly.pdbx_strand_id
1 'polypeptide(L)'
;MSERGRALAPLRERGFRYYFLSRGVNMLGSTMAGVATAFAVLEVSDSPGALGTVLAAHSIPLVVFLLAGGVIADRFGRTRVIQTSNVMAGLSQLVIAGLVVTGTAEIWQLVVLTAVNGTAAAISLPALGSVVPALVPREELQAANVLLSLMRSSLTVLGPSAAGVLVVTLGPGWALAIDGTTYLLAALLLLGVRIPARERTGAEESMLVELRDGWRLFVSTTWLWAVVLGFALINALESGAFYTLGPVLAKAGDIGERGWGLILSAEAVGFLVMGLVLARVRLERPLLWGMLGMLCGALPLVALGATGHVAPVIVAAFLAGMGVEAFSLGWNLAMQENVPEEMLSRAYSYDALGSFAAIPVGQLAAGPIAAAYGVQRTILAAGIAYAVVVALVLTSRAVRTLPRVSSPTSPRSPAAP
;
A
#
# COMPACT_ATOMS: atom_id res chain seq x y z
N MET A 1 0.62 -35.24 -10.50
CA MET A 1 1.03 -33.90 -11.01
C MET A 1 2.27 -33.49 -10.24
N SER A 2 3.33 -33.06 -10.93
CA SER A 2 4.52 -32.53 -10.26
C SER A 2 4.15 -31.25 -9.43
N GLU A 3 4.91 -30.96 -8.38
CA GLU A 3 4.67 -29.75 -7.54
C GLU A 3 4.62 -28.45 -8.38
N ARG A 4 5.46 -28.35 -9.42
CA ARG A 4 5.42 -27.24 -10.39
C ARG A 4 4.10 -27.18 -11.18
N GLY A 5 3.50 -28.33 -11.48
CA GLY A 5 2.19 -28.38 -12.15
C GLY A 5 1.04 -27.88 -11.28
N ARG A 6 1.13 -28.05 -9.95
CA ARG A 6 0.15 -27.54 -8.99
C ARG A 6 0.29 -26.02 -8.76
N ALA A 7 1.51 -25.51 -8.73
CA ALA A 7 1.75 -24.08 -8.53
C ALA A 7 1.20 -23.20 -9.67
N LEU A 8 1.19 -23.71 -10.91
CA LEU A 8 0.70 -22.98 -12.09
C LEU A 8 -0.74 -23.39 -12.50
N ALA A 9 -1.40 -24.27 -11.73
CA ALA A 9 -2.75 -24.74 -12.04
C ALA A 9 -3.77 -23.59 -12.21
N PRO A 10 -3.78 -22.53 -11.38
CA PRO A 10 -4.73 -21.42 -11.54
C PRO A 10 -4.66 -20.72 -12.90
N LEU A 11 -3.49 -20.70 -13.55
CA LEU A 11 -3.34 -20.09 -14.89
C LEU A 11 -4.03 -20.89 -16.01
N ARG A 12 -4.50 -22.10 -15.75
CA ARG A 12 -5.32 -22.88 -16.68
C ARG A 12 -6.74 -22.36 -16.73
N GLU A 13 -7.22 -21.81 -15.62
CA GLU A 13 -8.53 -21.16 -15.56
C GLU A 13 -8.52 -19.86 -16.38
N ARG A 14 -9.34 -19.82 -17.43
CA ARG A 14 -9.37 -18.71 -18.38
C ARG A 14 -9.64 -17.37 -17.66
N GLY A 15 -10.59 -17.34 -16.75
CA GLY A 15 -10.95 -16.13 -15.98
C GLY A 15 -9.78 -15.62 -15.14
N PHE A 16 -9.11 -16.52 -14.41
CA PHE A 16 -7.95 -16.15 -13.59
C PHE A 16 -6.76 -15.70 -14.44
N ARG A 17 -6.48 -16.33 -15.57
CA ARG A 17 -5.40 -15.93 -16.46
C ARG A 17 -5.59 -14.48 -16.97
N TYR A 18 -6.79 -14.13 -17.43
CA TYR A 18 -7.09 -12.75 -17.84
C TYR A 18 -6.98 -11.77 -16.68
N TYR A 19 -7.46 -12.14 -15.50
CA TYR A 19 -7.34 -11.32 -14.30
C TYR A 19 -5.87 -11.14 -13.89
N PHE A 20 -5.08 -12.20 -13.88
CA PHE A 20 -3.65 -12.16 -13.56
C PHE A 20 -2.88 -11.24 -14.51
N LEU A 21 -3.10 -11.36 -15.82
CA LEU A 21 -2.49 -10.48 -16.82
C LEU A 21 -2.94 -9.02 -16.63
N SER A 22 -4.23 -8.79 -16.41
CA SER A 22 -4.76 -7.45 -16.13
C SER A 22 -4.10 -6.83 -14.90
N ARG A 23 -3.99 -7.58 -13.82
CA ARG A 23 -3.32 -7.10 -12.59
C ARG A 23 -1.85 -6.82 -12.81
N GLY A 24 -1.14 -7.69 -13.53
CA GLY A 24 0.27 -7.52 -13.83
C GLY A 24 0.54 -6.27 -14.66
N VAL A 25 -0.22 -6.08 -15.72
CA VAL A 25 -0.12 -4.89 -16.59
C VAL A 25 -0.42 -3.62 -15.80
N ASN A 26 -1.51 -3.60 -15.02
CA ASN A 26 -1.88 -2.46 -14.19
C ASN A 26 -0.80 -2.14 -13.15
N MET A 27 -0.30 -3.15 -12.43
CA MET A 27 0.73 -2.95 -11.41
C MET A 27 2.06 -2.48 -11.99
N LEU A 28 2.40 -2.89 -13.21
CA LEU A 28 3.62 -2.42 -13.88
C LEU A 28 3.63 -0.90 -14.00
N GLY A 29 2.52 -0.29 -14.45
CA GLY A 29 2.40 1.16 -14.50
C GLY A 29 2.33 1.79 -13.11
N SER A 30 1.42 1.31 -12.27
CA SER A 30 1.13 1.93 -10.96
C SER A 30 2.33 1.94 -10.01
N THR A 31 3.24 0.95 -10.07
CA THR A 31 4.47 0.95 -9.27
C THR A 31 5.48 2.02 -9.74
N MET A 32 5.35 2.50 -10.98
CA MET A 32 6.15 3.59 -11.53
C MET A 32 5.52 4.96 -11.26
N ALA A 33 4.19 5.00 -11.17
CA ALA A 33 3.41 6.25 -11.13
C ALA A 33 3.77 7.15 -9.95
N GLY A 34 4.08 6.58 -8.77
CA GLY A 34 4.45 7.37 -7.59
C GLY A 34 5.68 8.25 -7.82
N VAL A 35 6.75 7.68 -8.39
CA VAL A 35 7.97 8.41 -8.75
C VAL A 35 7.67 9.41 -9.86
N ALA A 36 7.01 8.98 -10.93
CA ALA A 36 6.71 9.82 -12.08
C ALA A 36 5.82 11.03 -11.69
N THR A 37 4.79 10.82 -10.86
CA THR A 37 3.92 11.91 -10.38
C THR A 37 4.69 12.91 -9.55
N ALA A 38 5.57 12.46 -8.63
CA ALA A 38 6.35 13.36 -7.81
C ALA A 38 7.23 14.28 -8.67
N PHE A 39 7.97 13.72 -9.63
CA PHE A 39 8.84 14.52 -10.48
C PHE A 39 8.06 15.32 -11.53
N ALA A 40 6.90 14.85 -12.02
CA ALA A 40 6.02 15.64 -12.87
C ALA A 40 5.53 16.92 -12.16
N VAL A 41 5.11 16.81 -10.91
CA VAL A 41 4.72 17.98 -10.11
C VAL A 41 5.90 18.92 -9.87
N LEU A 42 7.09 18.37 -9.61
CA LEU A 42 8.31 19.16 -9.40
C LEU A 42 8.88 19.80 -10.69
N GLU A 43 8.47 19.35 -11.89
CA GLU A 43 8.73 20.08 -13.13
C GLU A 43 7.83 21.31 -13.28
N VAL A 44 6.59 21.23 -12.80
CA VAL A 44 5.61 22.32 -12.85
C VAL A 44 5.84 23.35 -11.74
N SER A 45 6.27 22.90 -10.56
CA SER A 45 6.47 23.76 -9.39
C SER A 45 7.49 23.15 -8.42
N ASP A 46 8.52 23.93 -8.08
CA ASP A 46 9.53 23.52 -7.09
C ASP A 46 8.99 23.57 -5.63
N SER A 47 7.72 23.89 -5.44
CA SER A 47 7.11 24.01 -4.11
C SER A 47 6.81 22.64 -3.49
N PRO A 48 7.37 22.32 -2.31
CA PRO A 48 6.98 21.12 -1.54
C PRO A 48 5.49 21.07 -1.22
N GLY A 49 4.86 22.24 -1.05
CA GLY A 49 3.42 22.37 -0.80
C GLY A 49 2.58 21.96 -2.00
N ALA A 50 3.04 22.25 -3.23
CA ALA A 50 2.36 21.81 -4.45
C ALA A 50 2.35 20.29 -4.55
N LEU A 51 3.50 19.64 -4.31
CA LEU A 51 3.59 18.18 -4.30
C LEU A 51 2.69 17.57 -3.22
N GLY A 52 2.74 18.08 -1.99
CA GLY A 52 1.87 17.60 -0.91
C GLY A 52 0.38 17.75 -1.25
N THR A 53 -0.02 18.84 -1.90
CA THR A 53 -1.41 19.09 -2.32
C THR A 53 -1.87 18.08 -3.38
N VAL A 54 -1.03 17.78 -4.39
CA VAL A 54 -1.35 16.80 -5.43
C VAL A 54 -1.44 15.39 -4.83
N LEU A 55 -0.52 15.00 -3.96
CA LEU A 55 -0.57 13.70 -3.29
C LEU A 55 -1.79 13.58 -2.37
N ALA A 56 -2.13 14.63 -1.62
CA ALA A 56 -3.33 14.66 -0.79
C ALA A 56 -4.62 14.60 -1.61
N ALA A 57 -4.62 15.17 -2.82
CA ALA A 57 -5.74 15.09 -3.75
C ALA A 57 -6.04 13.64 -4.17
N HIS A 58 -5.04 12.75 -4.18
CA HIS A 58 -5.26 11.31 -4.34
C HIS A 58 -5.78 10.66 -3.05
N SER A 59 -5.12 10.97 -1.93
CA SER A 59 -5.35 10.27 -0.67
C SER A 59 -6.68 10.63 0.00
N ILE A 60 -7.15 11.88 -0.12
CA ILE A 60 -8.42 12.32 0.47
C ILE A 60 -9.62 11.55 -0.12
N PRO A 61 -9.85 11.53 -1.46
CA PRO A 61 -10.93 10.73 -2.03
C PRO A 61 -10.79 9.24 -1.75
N LEU A 62 -9.55 8.71 -1.77
CA LEU A 62 -9.26 7.32 -1.43
C LEU A 62 -9.81 6.97 -0.04
N VAL A 63 -9.53 7.76 0.98
CA VAL A 63 -10.00 7.51 2.35
C VAL A 63 -11.51 7.72 2.47
N VAL A 64 -12.03 8.82 1.91
CA VAL A 64 -13.46 9.19 2.01
C VAL A 64 -14.37 8.17 1.33
N PHE A 65 -14.00 7.70 0.14
CA PHE A 65 -14.84 6.80 -0.65
C PHE A 65 -14.53 5.31 -0.46
N LEU A 66 -13.53 4.95 0.36
CA LEU A 66 -13.14 3.54 0.58
C LEU A 66 -14.31 2.68 1.05
N LEU A 67 -15.08 3.17 2.01
CA LEU A 67 -16.26 2.44 2.52
C LEU A 67 -17.39 2.36 1.49
N ALA A 68 -17.59 3.43 0.70
CA ALA A 68 -18.60 3.44 -0.35
C ALA A 68 -18.26 2.47 -1.50
N GLY A 69 -16.97 2.25 -1.76
CA GLY A 69 -16.49 1.37 -2.83
C GLY A 69 -17.00 -0.08 -2.71
N GLY A 70 -17.08 -0.61 -1.49
CA GLY A 70 -17.64 -1.92 -1.22
C GLY A 70 -19.09 -2.04 -1.65
N VAL A 71 -19.93 -1.08 -1.24
CA VAL A 71 -21.35 -1.03 -1.59
C VAL A 71 -21.54 -0.87 -3.11
N ILE A 72 -20.74 -0.04 -3.75
CA ILE A 72 -20.76 0.15 -5.21
C ILE A 72 -20.39 -1.16 -5.92
N ALA A 73 -19.36 -1.86 -5.46
CA ALA A 73 -18.92 -3.13 -6.05
C ALA A 73 -19.97 -4.23 -5.95
N ASP A 74 -20.69 -4.31 -4.83
CA ASP A 74 -21.75 -5.28 -4.62
C ASP A 74 -23.01 -4.96 -5.46
N ARG A 75 -23.29 -3.66 -5.69
CA ARG A 75 -24.46 -3.22 -6.48
C ARG A 75 -24.27 -3.36 -7.98
N PHE A 76 -23.10 -2.96 -8.51
CA PHE A 76 -22.84 -2.88 -9.95
C PHE A 76 -22.04 -4.06 -10.51
N GLY A 77 -21.55 -4.92 -9.64
CA GLY A 77 -20.73 -6.09 -9.97
C GLY A 77 -19.24 -5.77 -10.02
N ARG A 78 -18.45 -6.61 -9.34
CA ARG A 78 -17.03 -6.41 -9.04
C ARG A 78 -16.18 -6.15 -10.28
N THR A 79 -16.33 -6.97 -11.31
CA THR A 79 -15.54 -6.83 -12.56
C THR A 79 -15.82 -5.53 -13.27
N ARG A 80 -17.10 -5.13 -13.37
CA ARG A 80 -17.50 -3.86 -14.00
C ARG A 80 -16.95 -2.67 -13.25
N VAL A 81 -17.01 -2.70 -11.93
CA VAL A 81 -16.49 -1.64 -11.06
C VAL A 81 -14.98 -1.47 -11.26
N ILE A 82 -14.20 -2.56 -11.21
CA ILE A 82 -12.76 -2.50 -11.46
C ILE A 82 -12.46 -2.00 -12.88
N GLN A 83 -13.21 -2.47 -13.86
CA GLN A 83 -13.03 -2.06 -15.26
C GLN A 83 -13.31 -0.57 -15.46
N THR A 84 -14.44 -0.06 -14.95
CA THR A 84 -14.78 1.37 -15.03
C THR A 84 -13.76 2.23 -14.29
N SER A 85 -13.32 1.81 -13.11
CA SER A 85 -12.26 2.48 -12.34
C SER A 85 -10.95 2.52 -13.12
N ASN A 86 -10.55 1.43 -13.77
CA ASN A 86 -9.34 1.41 -14.61
C ASN A 86 -9.47 2.35 -15.83
N VAL A 87 -10.62 2.40 -16.48
CA VAL A 87 -10.85 3.35 -17.59
C VAL A 87 -10.76 4.79 -17.09
N MET A 88 -11.42 5.10 -15.97
CA MET A 88 -11.40 6.43 -15.38
C MET A 88 -10.00 6.86 -14.96
N ALA A 89 -9.26 5.97 -14.29
CA ALA A 89 -7.86 6.21 -13.89
C ALA A 89 -6.95 6.35 -15.11
N GLY A 90 -7.09 5.47 -16.10
CA GLY A 90 -6.28 5.51 -17.32
C GLY A 90 -6.47 6.78 -18.14
N LEU A 91 -7.72 7.21 -18.34
CA LEU A 91 -8.00 8.46 -19.06
C LEU A 91 -7.47 9.68 -18.32
N SER A 92 -7.72 9.79 -16.99
CA SER A 92 -7.18 10.91 -16.22
C SER A 92 -5.64 10.92 -16.23
N GLN A 93 -5.01 9.77 -16.13
CA GLN A 93 -3.55 9.65 -16.16
C GLN A 93 -2.95 10.03 -17.53
N LEU A 94 -3.61 9.64 -18.64
CA LEU A 94 -3.19 10.06 -19.98
C LEU A 94 -3.35 11.57 -20.20
N VAL A 95 -4.39 12.19 -19.63
CA VAL A 95 -4.55 13.64 -19.67
C VAL A 95 -3.43 14.32 -18.88
N ILE A 96 -3.11 13.84 -17.67
CA ILE A 96 -1.95 14.34 -16.89
C ILE A 96 -0.67 14.20 -17.73
N ALA A 97 -0.42 13.04 -18.31
CA ALA A 97 0.75 12.78 -19.13
C ALA A 97 0.85 13.76 -20.32
N GLY A 98 -0.25 13.98 -21.04
CA GLY A 98 -0.32 14.92 -22.15
C GLY A 98 0.01 16.35 -21.73
N LEU A 99 -0.57 16.82 -20.61
CA LEU A 99 -0.30 18.16 -20.07
C LEU A 99 1.18 18.32 -19.67
N VAL A 100 1.77 17.31 -19.02
CA VAL A 100 3.18 17.34 -18.61
C VAL A 100 4.11 17.29 -19.83
N VAL A 101 3.87 16.40 -20.80
CA VAL A 101 4.71 16.28 -22.01
C VAL A 101 4.66 17.56 -22.86
N THR A 102 3.52 18.22 -22.94
CA THR A 102 3.36 19.48 -23.69
C THR A 102 3.84 20.72 -22.94
N GLY A 103 4.21 20.57 -21.65
CA GLY A 103 4.64 21.69 -20.81
C GLY A 103 3.50 22.67 -20.46
N THR A 104 2.24 22.25 -20.59
CA THR A 104 1.04 23.08 -20.32
C THR A 104 0.37 22.73 -19.00
N ALA A 105 0.99 21.84 -18.20
CA ALA A 105 0.45 21.40 -16.93
C ALA A 105 0.45 22.53 -15.88
N GLU A 106 -0.67 22.69 -15.21
CA GLU A 106 -0.83 23.55 -14.03
C GLU A 106 -1.19 22.73 -12.81
N ILE A 107 -0.77 23.17 -11.61
CA ILE A 107 -0.98 22.39 -10.37
C ILE A 107 -2.45 22.08 -10.12
N TRP A 108 -3.38 23.00 -10.35
CA TRP A 108 -4.81 22.73 -10.15
C TRP A 108 -5.35 21.60 -11.05
N GLN A 109 -4.83 21.50 -12.29
CA GLN A 109 -5.21 20.42 -13.22
C GLN A 109 -4.73 19.06 -12.66
N LEU A 110 -3.47 19.01 -12.20
CA LEU A 110 -2.91 17.81 -11.56
C LEU A 110 -3.71 17.42 -10.32
N VAL A 111 -4.09 18.38 -9.47
CA VAL A 111 -4.93 18.17 -8.29
C VAL A 111 -6.27 17.51 -8.67
N VAL A 112 -6.99 18.08 -9.63
CA VAL A 112 -8.31 17.56 -10.04
C VAL A 112 -8.20 16.16 -10.63
N LEU A 113 -7.25 15.94 -11.56
CA LEU A 113 -7.07 14.66 -12.23
C LEU A 113 -6.57 13.57 -11.27
N THR A 114 -5.71 13.94 -10.32
CA THR A 114 -5.23 13.01 -9.30
C THR A 114 -6.33 12.66 -8.28
N ALA A 115 -7.25 13.59 -7.99
CA ALA A 115 -8.44 13.29 -7.18
C ALA A 115 -9.38 12.28 -7.87
N VAL A 116 -9.51 12.35 -9.22
CA VAL A 116 -10.22 11.34 -10.00
C VAL A 116 -9.54 9.96 -9.85
N ASN A 117 -8.22 9.90 -9.93
CA ASN A 117 -7.46 8.66 -9.70
C ASN A 117 -7.69 8.10 -8.30
N GLY A 118 -7.63 8.94 -7.26
CA GLY A 118 -7.90 8.53 -5.87
C GLY A 118 -9.31 7.98 -5.68
N THR A 119 -10.30 8.60 -6.33
CA THR A 119 -11.69 8.12 -6.32
C THR A 119 -11.80 6.76 -7.02
N ALA A 120 -11.17 6.59 -8.18
CA ALA A 120 -11.15 5.33 -8.91
C ALA A 120 -10.51 4.21 -8.07
N ALA A 121 -9.41 4.50 -7.39
CA ALA A 121 -8.74 3.57 -6.50
C ALA A 121 -9.64 3.18 -5.32
N ALA A 122 -10.30 4.14 -4.65
CA ALA A 122 -11.22 3.88 -3.54
C ALA A 122 -12.34 2.90 -3.90
N ILE A 123 -12.91 3.08 -5.08
CA ILE A 123 -14.03 2.25 -5.56
C ILE A 123 -13.54 0.85 -5.95
N SER A 124 -12.35 0.71 -6.52
CA SER A 124 -11.83 -0.57 -7.02
C SER A 124 -11.23 -1.46 -5.92
N LEU A 125 -10.61 -0.89 -4.87
CA LEU A 125 -9.89 -1.64 -3.84
C LEU A 125 -10.72 -2.75 -3.17
N PRO A 126 -11.95 -2.50 -2.67
CA PRO A 126 -12.75 -3.55 -2.05
C PRO A 126 -13.14 -4.66 -3.03
N ALA A 127 -13.41 -4.28 -4.30
CA ALA A 127 -13.76 -5.22 -5.34
C ALA A 127 -12.62 -6.20 -5.65
N LEU A 128 -11.35 -5.72 -5.68
CA LEU A 128 -10.18 -6.52 -6.00
C LEU A 128 -9.98 -7.71 -5.04
N GLY A 129 -10.18 -7.50 -3.74
CA GLY A 129 -10.01 -8.54 -2.73
C GLY A 129 -10.96 -9.74 -2.89
N SER A 130 -12.08 -9.54 -3.56
CA SER A 130 -13.13 -10.55 -3.67
C SER A 130 -13.20 -11.27 -5.04
N VAL A 131 -12.33 -10.90 -5.99
CA VAL A 131 -12.32 -11.47 -7.35
C VAL A 131 -11.72 -12.88 -7.38
N VAL A 132 -10.56 -13.08 -6.74
CA VAL A 132 -9.81 -14.35 -6.82
C VAL A 132 -10.62 -15.56 -6.39
N PRO A 133 -11.36 -15.53 -5.24
CA PRO A 133 -12.18 -16.66 -4.82
C PRO A 133 -13.31 -17.03 -5.78
N ALA A 134 -13.71 -16.10 -6.67
CA ALA A 134 -14.74 -16.33 -7.66
C ALA A 134 -14.20 -16.88 -8.99
N LEU A 135 -12.87 -16.91 -9.17
CA LEU A 135 -12.21 -17.30 -10.43
C LEU A 135 -11.51 -18.66 -10.39
N VAL A 136 -11.21 -19.16 -9.20
CA VAL A 136 -10.49 -20.44 -9.03
C VAL A 136 -11.17 -21.35 -8.01
N PRO A 137 -11.07 -22.67 -8.13
CA PRO A 137 -11.50 -23.62 -7.11
C PRO A 137 -10.82 -23.36 -5.76
N ARG A 138 -11.48 -23.74 -4.66
CA ARG A 138 -10.93 -23.53 -3.29
C ARG A 138 -9.55 -24.13 -3.10
N GLU A 139 -9.30 -25.28 -3.71
CA GLU A 139 -8.04 -26.01 -3.65
C GLU A 139 -6.87 -25.25 -4.32
N GLU A 140 -7.17 -24.35 -5.25
CA GLU A 140 -6.20 -23.56 -6.00
C GLU A 140 -6.03 -22.13 -5.47
N LEU A 141 -6.83 -21.70 -4.49
CA LEU A 141 -6.78 -20.34 -3.94
C LEU A 141 -5.40 -19.95 -3.41
N GLN A 142 -4.73 -20.87 -2.72
CA GLN A 142 -3.38 -20.65 -2.21
C GLN A 142 -2.39 -20.42 -3.35
N ALA A 143 -2.41 -21.24 -4.38
CA ALA A 143 -1.52 -21.11 -5.55
C ALA A 143 -1.79 -19.81 -6.31
N ALA A 144 -3.07 -19.43 -6.49
CA ALA A 144 -3.46 -18.16 -7.12
C ALA A 144 -2.93 -16.95 -6.34
N ASN A 145 -3.08 -16.93 -5.02
CA ASN A 145 -2.57 -15.84 -4.18
C ASN A 145 -1.05 -15.77 -4.17
N VAL A 146 -0.35 -16.91 -4.18
CA VAL A 146 1.12 -16.95 -4.30
C VAL A 146 1.58 -16.34 -5.61
N LEU A 147 0.96 -16.68 -6.74
CA LEU A 147 1.28 -16.10 -8.05
C LEU A 147 1.09 -14.58 -8.06
N LEU A 148 -0.03 -14.09 -7.54
CA LEU A 148 -0.30 -12.65 -7.44
C LEU A 148 0.68 -11.94 -6.51
N SER A 149 1.06 -12.56 -5.40
CA SER A 149 2.04 -12.02 -4.46
C SER A 149 3.44 -11.93 -5.08
N LEU A 150 3.89 -12.99 -5.76
CA LEU A 150 5.19 -12.98 -6.47
C LEU A 150 5.24 -11.90 -7.54
N MET A 151 4.18 -11.79 -8.35
CA MET A 151 4.05 -10.74 -9.37
C MET A 151 4.13 -9.35 -8.72
N ARG A 152 3.35 -9.12 -7.67
CA ARG A 152 3.34 -7.86 -6.94
C ARG A 152 4.73 -7.52 -6.40
N SER A 153 5.37 -8.45 -5.69
CA SER A 153 6.69 -8.23 -5.11
C SER A 153 7.74 -7.91 -6.18
N SER A 154 7.73 -8.63 -7.31
CA SER A 154 8.65 -8.37 -8.40
C SER A 154 8.46 -6.97 -8.99
N LEU A 155 7.22 -6.56 -9.23
CA LEU A 155 6.92 -5.24 -9.80
C LEU A 155 7.18 -4.10 -8.82
N THR A 156 6.96 -4.32 -7.52
CA THR A 156 7.28 -3.33 -6.48
C THR A 156 8.78 -3.06 -6.39
N VAL A 157 9.62 -4.07 -6.63
CA VAL A 157 11.09 -3.90 -6.70
C VAL A 157 11.52 -3.19 -7.99
N LEU A 158 10.98 -3.62 -9.13
CA LEU A 158 11.44 -3.16 -10.45
C LEU A 158 10.82 -1.81 -10.87
N GLY A 159 9.58 -1.53 -10.44
CA GLY A 159 8.82 -0.37 -10.89
C GLY A 159 9.49 0.97 -10.57
N PRO A 160 9.84 1.27 -9.31
CA PRO A 160 10.47 2.54 -8.97
C PRO A 160 11.82 2.77 -9.66
N SER A 161 12.63 1.72 -9.81
CA SER A 161 13.90 1.82 -10.58
C SER A 161 13.66 2.11 -12.06
N ALA A 162 12.68 1.41 -12.67
CA ALA A 162 12.29 1.67 -14.06
C ALA A 162 11.74 3.09 -14.22
N ALA A 163 10.93 3.56 -13.28
CA ALA A 163 10.43 4.94 -13.28
C ALA A 163 11.57 5.95 -13.21
N GLY A 164 12.53 5.78 -12.28
CA GLY A 164 13.67 6.69 -12.16
C GLY A 164 14.49 6.78 -13.46
N VAL A 165 14.69 5.65 -14.16
CA VAL A 165 15.36 5.64 -15.47
C VAL A 165 14.52 6.34 -16.54
N LEU A 166 13.22 6.06 -16.63
CA LEU A 166 12.33 6.67 -17.62
C LEU A 166 12.19 8.18 -17.40
N VAL A 167 12.07 8.62 -16.15
CA VAL A 167 11.99 10.06 -15.82
C VAL A 167 13.24 10.79 -16.29
N VAL A 168 14.43 10.22 -16.07
CA VAL A 168 15.70 10.84 -16.51
C VAL A 168 15.86 10.83 -18.03
N THR A 169 15.40 9.78 -18.71
CA THR A 169 15.66 9.60 -20.16
C THR A 169 14.60 10.23 -21.06
N LEU A 170 13.33 10.12 -20.67
CA LEU A 170 12.17 10.54 -21.47
C LEU A 170 11.33 11.62 -20.79
N GLY A 171 11.58 11.89 -19.51
CA GLY A 171 10.78 12.79 -18.68
C GLY A 171 9.60 12.07 -17.97
N PRO A 172 9.07 12.67 -16.88
CA PRO A 172 8.03 12.06 -16.06
C PRO A 172 6.70 11.88 -16.81
N GLY A 173 6.39 12.76 -17.77
CA GLY A 173 5.17 12.67 -18.57
C GLY A 173 5.05 11.36 -19.34
N TRP A 174 6.14 10.82 -19.89
CA TRP A 174 6.14 9.54 -20.59
C TRP A 174 5.95 8.35 -19.64
N ALA A 175 6.51 8.40 -18.44
CA ALA A 175 6.26 7.37 -17.42
C ALA A 175 4.78 7.34 -17.01
N LEU A 176 4.13 8.52 -16.87
CA LEU A 176 2.70 8.65 -16.64
C LEU A 176 1.85 8.19 -17.82
N ALA A 177 2.30 8.39 -19.07
CA ALA A 177 1.62 7.88 -20.26
C ALA A 177 1.63 6.35 -20.32
N ILE A 178 2.74 5.72 -19.94
CA ILE A 178 2.83 4.27 -19.79
C ILE A 178 1.83 3.79 -18.74
N ASP A 179 1.80 4.40 -17.55
CA ASP A 179 0.85 4.04 -16.48
C ASP A 179 -0.60 4.17 -16.97
N GLY A 180 -0.99 5.30 -17.55
CA GLY A 180 -2.33 5.49 -18.11
C GLY A 180 -2.69 4.43 -19.16
N THR A 181 -1.75 4.07 -20.04
CA THR A 181 -1.94 3.02 -21.04
C THR A 181 -2.10 1.65 -20.39
N THR A 182 -1.34 1.33 -19.34
CA THR A 182 -1.48 0.06 -18.61
C THR A 182 -2.83 -0.08 -17.93
N TYR A 183 -3.40 1.00 -17.40
CA TYR A 183 -4.77 1.02 -16.89
C TYR A 183 -5.80 0.66 -17.96
N LEU A 184 -5.71 1.25 -19.14
CA LEU A 184 -6.63 0.95 -20.24
C LEU A 184 -6.46 -0.48 -20.77
N LEU A 185 -5.23 -0.97 -20.91
CA LEU A 185 -4.95 -2.36 -21.27
C LEU A 185 -5.49 -3.34 -20.22
N ALA A 186 -5.35 -3.00 -18.93
CA ALA A 186 -5.92 -3.79 -17.85
C ALA A 186 -7.46 -3.83 -17.92
N ALA A 187 -8.11 -2.71 -18.23
CA ALA A 187 -9.55 -2.66 -18.45
C ALA A 187 -9.99 -3.54 -19.63
N LEU A 188 -9.25 -3.55 -20.73
CA LEU A 188 -9.51 -4.42 -21.89
C LEU A 188 -9.37 -5.90 -21.54
N LEU A 189 -8.32 -6.27 -20.82
CA LEU A 189 -8.11 -7.65 -20.36
C LEU A 189 -9.23 -8.15 -19.46
N LEU A 190 -9.81 -7.28 -18.62
CA LEU A 190 -10.96 -7.60 -17.76
C LEU A 190 -12.23 -7.93 -18.55
N LEU A 191 -12.36 -7.59 -19.84
CA LEU A 191 -13.46 -8.05 -20.68
C LEU A 191 -13.50 -9.59 -20.80
N GLY A 192 -12.34 -10.25 -20.67
CA GLY A 192 -12.24 -11.71 -20.65
C GLY A 192 -12.64 -12.37 -19.33
N VAL A 193 -12.89 -11.58 -18.27
CA VAL A 193 -13.23 -12.06 -16.93
C VAL A 193 -14.73 -12.01 -16.71
N ARG A 194 -15.36 -13.18 -16.51
CA ARG A 194 -16.77 -13.29 -16.17
C ARG A 194 -16.91 -13.84 -14.77
N ILE A 195 -17.44 -13.05 -13.86
CA ILE A 195 -17.79 -13.49 -12.50
C ILE A 195 -19.31 -13.55 -12.44
N PRO A 196 -19.90 -14.70 -12.09
CA PRO A 196 -21.36 -14.80 -11.87
C PRO A 196 -21.79 -13.79 -10.81
N ALA A 197 -22.95 -13.18 -11.02
CA ALA A 197 -23.55 -12.32 -10.00
C ALA A 197 -23.84 -13.20 -8.77
N ARG A 198 -23.38 -12.76 -7.59
CA ARG A 198 -23.69 -13.46 -6.34
C ARG A 198 -25.16 -13.24 -6.02
N GLU A 199 -25.93 -14.30 -5.88
CA GLU A 199 -27.28 -14.22 -5.33
C GLU A 199 -27.19 -13.64 -3.91
N ARG A 200 -27.95 -12.59 -3.67
CA ARG A 200 -28.06 -11.99 -2.32
C ARG A 200 -28.83 -12.97 -1.45
N THR A 201 -28.14 -13.76 -0.67
CA THR A 201 -28.74 -14.63 0.35
C THR A 201 -28.66 -13.93 1.69
N GLY A 202 -29.84 -13.52 2.22
CA GLY A 202 -30.00 -13.21 3.61
C GLY A 202 -30.28 -11.75 3.95
N ALA A 203 -31.02 -11.58 5.04
CA ALA A 203 -31.39 -10.31 5.63
C ALA A 203 -30.14 -9.45 5.92
N GLU A 204 -30.09 -8.26 5.35
CA GLU A 204 -29.08 -7.26 5.67
C GLU A 204 -29.28 -6.88 7.15
N GLU A 205 -28.42 -7.38 8.05
CA GLU A 205 -28.23 -6.70 9.33
C GLU A 205 -27.92 -5.25 9.01
N SER A 206 -28.54 -4.32 9.72
CA SER A 206 -28.35 -2.90 9.46
C SER A 206 -26.85 -2.59 9.50
N MET A 207 -26.29 -2.06 8.40
CA MET A 207 -24.89 -1.63 8.28
C MET A 207 -24.42 -0.80 9.49
N LEU A 208 -25.34 -0.05 10.12
CA LEU A 208 -25.08 0.72 11.33
C LEU A 208 -24.83 -0.15 12.57
N VAL A 209 -25.51 -1.29 12.69
CA VAL A 209 -25.28 -2.25 13.80
C VAL A 209 -23.90 -2.87 13.63
N GLU A 210 -23.56 -3.32 12.43
CA GLU A 210 -22.25 -3.87 12.12
C GLU A 210 -21.11 -2.89 12.40
N LEU A 211 -21.26 -1.63 11.99
CA LEU A 211 -20.29 -0.57 12.29
C LEU A 211 -20.16 -0.35 13.79
N ARG A 212 -21.28 -0.25 14.52
CA ARG A 212 -21.25 -0.04 15.98
C ARG A 212 -20.54 -1.17 16.71
N ASP A 213 -20.78 -2.41 16.35
CA ASP A 213 -20.17 -3.57 16.97
C ASP A 213 -18.66 -3.64 16.68
N GLY A 214 -18.27 -3.35 15.43
CA GLY A 214 -16.86 -3.20 15.06
C GLY A 214 -16.16 -2.09 15.85
N TRP A 215 -16.80 -0.93 16.02
CA TRP A 215 -16.28 0.17 16.84
C TRP A 215 -16.11 -0.23 18.31
N ARG A 216 -17.08 -0.94 18.86
CA ARG A 216 -17.03 -1.41 20.25
C ARG A 216 -15.86 -2.36 20.47
N LEU A 217 -15.66 -3.31 19.57
CA LEU A 217 -14.49 -4.21 19.58
C LEU A 217 -13.19 -3.40 19.51
N PHE A 218 -13.11 -2.48 18.56
CA PHE A 218 -11.92 -1.66 18.32
C PHE A 218 -11.52 -0.89 19.59
N VAL A 219 -12.43 -0.16 20.21
CA VAL A 219 -12.16 0.65 21.42
C VAL A 219 -11.88 -0.21 22.65
N SER A 220 -12.53 -1.38 22.77
CA SER A 220 -12.31 -2.27 23.91
C SER A 220 -10.98 -3.05 23.84
N THR A 221 -10.35 -3.12 22.67
CA THR A 221 -9.13 -3.92 22.43
C THR A 221 -7.89 -3.04 22.43
N THR A 222 -7.22 -2.92 23.57
CA THR A 222 -6.12 -1.97 23.79
C THR A 222 -4.97 -2.10 22.78
N TRP A 223 -4.51 -3.32 22.49
CA TRP A 223 -3.41 -3.50 21.53
C TRP A 223 -3.81 -3.05 20.11
N LEU A 224 -5.09 -3.23 19.75
CA LEU A 224 -5.61 -2.89 18.42
C LEU A 224 -5.59 -1.38 18.18
N TRP A 225 -6.28 -0.59 19.02
CA TRP A 225 -6.33 0.86 18.82
C TRP A 225 -4.99 1.54 19.08
N ALA A 226 -4.13 1.00 20.00
CA ALA A 226 -2.82 1.59 20.25
C ALA A 226 -1.89 1.47 19.04
N VAL A 227 -1.91 0.31 18.34
CA VAL A 227 -1.14 0.13 17.10
C VAL A 227 -1.72 0.99 15.99
N VAL A 228 -3.04 1.00 15.79
CA VAL A 228 -3.68 1.79 14.73
C VAL A 228 -3.44 3.29 14.91
N LEU A 229 -3.52 3.82 16.13
CA LEU A 229 -3.21 5.21 16.40
C LEU A 229 -1.72 5.53 16.14
N GLY A 230 -0.83 4.63 16.56
CA GLY A 230 0.59 4.73 16.24
C GLY A 230 0.83 4.78 14.73
N PHE A 231 0.16 3.89 13.99
CA PHE A 231 0.25 3.83 12.52
C PHE A 231 -0.35 5.06 11.83
N ALA A 232 -1.42 5.66 12.36
CA ALA A 232 -1.92 6.92 11.85
C ALA A 232 -0.84 8.02 11.88
N LEU A 233 -0.13 8.13 13.00
CA LEU A 233 0.97 9.10 13.14
C LEU A 233 2.18 8.74 12.27
N ILE A 234 2.57 7.47 12.25
CA ILE A 234 3.66 6.96 11.41
C ILE A 234 3.37 7.23 9.93
N ASN A 235 2.19 6.88 9.43
CA ASN A 235 1.79 7.12 8.05
C ASN A 235 1.74 8.61 7.69
N ALA A 236 1.31 9.48 8.61
CA ALA A 236 1.36 10.93 8.41
C ALA A 236 2.79 11.44 8.29
N LEU A 237 3.69 11.01 9.18
CA LEU A 237 5.11 11.40 9.15
C LEU A 237 5.80 10.88 7.90
N GLU A 238 5.58 9.63 7.54
CA GLU A 238 6.21 8.98 6.39
C GLU A 238 5.71 9.59 5.08
N SER A 239 4.39 9.74 4.89
CA SER A 239 3.84 10.31 3.67
C SER A 239 4.21 11.77 3.49
N GLY A 240 4.30 12.56 4.57
CA GLY A 240 4.76 13.94 4.52
C GLY A 240 6.27 14.06 4.30
N ALA A 241 7.07 13.36 5.10
CA ALA A 241 8.52 13.57 5.08
C ALA A 241 9.24 12.69 4.04
N PHE A 242 8.86 11.41 3.88
CA PHE A 242 9.52 10.53 2.93
C PHE A 242 8.94 10.70 1.52
N TYR A 243 7.64 10.50 1.34
CA TYR A 243 7.02 10.50 0.00
C TYR A 243 6.75 11.90 -0.57
N THR A 244 6.60 12.97 0.27
CA THR A 244 6.42 14.35 -0.22
C THR A 244 7.75 15.11 -0.26
N LEU A 245 8.51 15.16 0.84
CA LEU A 245 9.76 15.94 0.88
C LEU A 245 10.97 15.19 0.34
N GLY A 246 10.96 13.84 0.35
CA GLY A 246 12.07 13.03 -0.18
C GLY A 246 12.39 13.31 -1.65
N PRO A 247 11.41 13.27 -2.58
CA PRO A 247 11.64 13.66 -3.98
C PRO A 247 12.13 15.08 -4.16
N VAL A 248 11.65 16.03 -3.32
CA VAL A 248 12.11 17.44 -3.34
C VAL A 248 13.58 17.52 -3.00
N LEU A 249 14.00 16.84 -1.91
CA LEU A 249 15.41 16.79 -1.50
C LEU A 249 16.27 16.06 -2.55
N ALA A 250 15.75 14.98 -3.13
CA ALA A 250 16.45 14.23 -4.17
C ALA A 250 16.69 15.07 -5.44
N LYS A 251 15.69 15.83 -5.89
CA LYS A 251 15.81 16.72 -7.06
C LYS A 251 16.80 17.87 -6.82
N ALA A 252 16.80 18.42 -5.59
CA ALA A 252 17.67 19.56 -5.23
C ALA A 252 19.12 19.17 -4.94
N GLY A 253 19.42 17.88 -4.70
CA GLY A 253 20.73 17.38 -4.28
C GLY A 253 21.32 16.33 -5.23
N ASP A 254 22.34 15.61 -4.74
CA ASP A 254 23.09 14.61 -5.51
C ASP A 254 22.32 13.27 -5.72
N ILE A 255 21.20 13.08 -5.05
CA ILE A 255 20.41 11.83 -5.13
C ILE A 255 19.76 11.68 -6.52
N GLY A 256 19.12 12.73 -7.02
CA GLY A 256 18.43 12.76 -8.29
C GLY A 256 17.26 11.76 -8.39
N GLU A 257 16.59 11.74 -9.51
CA GLU A 257 15.41 10.90 -9.80
C GLU A 257 15.79 9.40 -9.81
N ARG A 258 16.96 9.10 -10.40
CA ARG A 258 17.48 7.71 -10.45
C ARG A 258 17.81 7.20 -9.05
N GLY A 259 18.47 8.02 -8.22
CA GLY A 259 18.80 7.66 -6.84
C GLY A 259 17.54 7.45 -5.99
N TRP A 260 16.51 8.29 -6.20
CA TRP A 260 15.21 8.11 -5.53
C TRP A 260 14.54 6.80 -5.90
N GLY A 261 14.52 6.43 -7.19
CA GLY A 261 14.02 5.14 -7.64
C GLY A 261 14.77 3.95 -7.03
N LEU A 262 16.11 4.06 -6.88
CA LEU A 262 16.93 3.03 -6.23
C LEU A 262 16.64 2.89 -4.73
N ILE A 263 16.38 4.00 -4.02
CA ILE A 263 15.98 3.99 -2.59
C ILE A 263 14.68 3.21 -2.40
N LEU A 264 13.65 3.50 -3.20
CA LEU A 264 12.36 2.79 -3.12
C LEU A 264 12.48 1.31 -3.53
N SER A 265 13.34 1.00 -4.50
CA SER A 265 13.60 -0.39 -4.87
C SER A 265 14.37 -1.15 -3.79
N ALA A 266 15.29 -0.51 -3.10
CA ALA A 266 16.00 -1.12 -1.96
C ALA A 266 15.05 -1.47 -0.81
N GLU A 267 14.09 -0.60 -0.53
CA GLU A 267 13.02 -0.87 0.44
C GLU A 267 12.22 -2.11 0.04
N ALA A 268 11.81 -2.20 -1.23
CA ALA A 268 11.06 -3.35 -1.74
C ALA A 268 11.89 -4.67 -1.69
N VAL A 269 13.19 -4.60 -1.95
CA VAL A 269 14.11 -5.75 -1.74
C VAL A 269 14.16 -6.14 -0.27
N GLY A 270 14.15 -5.18 0.66
CA GLY A 270 14.06 -5.43 2.09
C GLY A 270 12.80 -6.23 2.46
N PHE A 271 11.63 -5.86 1.93
CA PHE A 271 10.38 -6.64 2.07
C PHE A 271 10.56 -8.10 1.66
N LEU A 272 11.11 -8.34 0.47
CA LEU A 272 11.31 -9.70 -0.04
C LEU A 272 12.25 -10.52 0.83
N VAL A 273 13.38 -9.94 1.23
CA VAL A 273 14.38 -10.63 2.06
C VAL A 273 13.78 -11.01 3.41
N MET A 274 13.08 -10.08 4.08
CA MET A 274 12.45 -10.39 5.37
C MET A 274 11.33 -11.42 5.22
N GLY A 275 10.50 -11.34 4.17
CA GLY A 275 9.50 -12.35 3.89
C GLY A 275 10.09 -13.77 3.76
N LEU A 276 11.23 -13.91 3.07
CA LEU A 276 11.95 -15.18 2.96
C LEU A 276 12.54 -15.65 4.30
N VAL A 277 13.03 -14.73 5.12
CA VAL A 277 13.53 -15.05 6.47
C VAL A 277 12.39 -15.55 7.34
N LEU A 278 11.26 -14.84 7.36
CA LEU A 278 10.11 -15.17 8.20
C LEU A 278 9.38 -16.45 7.73
N ALA A 279 9.52 -16.84 6.47
CA ALA A 279 9.05 -18.14 6.00
C ALA A 279 9.76 -19.33 6.71
N ARG A 280 10.94 -19.11 7.30
CA ARG A 280 11.75 -20.13 7.98
C ARG A 280 11.81 -19.97 9.50
N VAL A 281 11.45 -18.80 10.02
CA VAL A 281 11.55 -18.44 11.44
C VAL A 281 10.15 -18.34 12.03
N ARG A 282 9.88 -19.04 13.12
CA ARG A 282 8.64 -18.92 13.88
C ARG A 282 8.83 -17.89 14.99
N LEU A 283 8.03 -16.84 14.97
CA LEU A 283 8.05 -15.80 16.01
C LEU A 283 7.06 -16.18 17.11
N GLU A 284 7.51 -16.24 18.36
CA GLU A 284 6.64 -16.49 19.52
C GLU A 284 5.76 -15.27 19.88
N ARG A 285 6.26 -14.05 19.60
CA ARG A 285 5.58 -12.77 19.82
C ARG A 285 5.64 -11.93 18.55
N PRO A 286 4.85 -12.30 17.52
CA PRO A 286 4.97 -11.70 16.21
C PRO A 286 4.73 -10.18 16.21
N LEU A 287 3.75 -9.70 17.00
CA LEU A 287 3.46 -8.27 17.09
C LEU A 287 4.61 -7.47 17.73
N LEU A 288 5.25 -8.00 18.79
CA LEU A 288 6.40 -7.35 19.44
C LEU A 288 7.58 -7.22 18.47
N TRP A 289 7.95 -8.32 17.80
CA TRP A 289 9.07 -8.32 16.85
C TRP A 289 8.78 -7.44 15.63
N GLY A 290 7.52 -7.44 15.16
CA GLY A 290 7.08 -6.53 14.11
C GLY A 290 7.22 -5.06 14.53
N MET A 291 6.72 -4.69 15.71
CA MET A 291 6.86 -3.31 16.22
C MET A 291 8.32 -2.90 16.46
N LEU A 292 9.18 -3.81 16.89
CA LEU A 292 10.64 -3.53 16.96
C LEU A 292 11.23 -3.31 15.57
N GLY A 293 10.79 -4.09 14.58
CA GLY A 293 11.17 -3.90 13.17
C GLY A 293 10.79 -2.52 12.64
N MET A 294 9.65 -1.97 13.06
CA MET A 294 9.22 -0.62 12.67
C MET A 294 10.19 0.50 13.08
N LEU A 295 11.07 0.29 14.07
CA LEU A 295 12.13 1.26 14.37
C LEU A 295 13.08 1.46 13.17
N CYS A 296 13.26 0.44 12.34
CA CYS A 296 14.04 0.56 11.11
C CYS A 296 13.40 1.52 10.10
N GLY A 297 12.07 1.70 10.13
CA GLY A 297 11.35 2.65 9.28
C GLY A 297 11.74 4.12 9.51
N ALA A 298 12.28 4.45 10.69
CA ALA A 298 12.83 5.78 10.94
C ALA A 298 14.16 6.04 10.23
N LEU A 299 14.94 4.97 9.91
CA LEU A 299 16.30 5.10 9.38
C LEU A 299 16.40 5.85 8.06
N PRO A 300 15.52 5.63 7.04
CA PRO A 300 15.59 6.40 5.80
C PRO A 300 15.37 7.89 6.02
N LEU A 301 14.43 8.25 6.89
CA LEU A 301 14.15 9.65 7.23
C LEU A 301 15.35 10.29 7.93
N VAL A 302 15.95 9.58 8.89
CA VAL A 302 17.15 10.06 9.60
C VAL A 302 18.32 10.17 8.63
N ALA A 303 18.56 9.19 7.78
CA ALA A 303 19.64 9.21 6.79
C ALA A 303 19.47 10.35 5.78
N LEU A 304 18.27 10.56 5.23
CA LEU A 304 17.95 11.68 4.33
C LEU A 304 18.19 13.03 5.02
N GLY A 305 17.69 13.17 6.24
CA GLY A 305 17.81 14.41 7.00
C GLY A 305 19.22 14.70 7.52
N ALA A 306 20.05 13.68 7.75
CA ALA A 306 21.39 13.84 8.29
C ALA A 306 22.48 13.99 7.23
N THR A 307 22.39 13.25 6.11
CA THR A 307 23.52 13.14 5.17
C THR A 307 23.26 13.68 3.78
N GLY A 308 22.03 13.55 3.28
CA GLY A 308 21.68 13.90 1.89
C GLY A 308 22.36 13.03 0.81
N HIS A 309 23.15 12.01 1.20
CA HIS A 309 23.81 11.08 0.27
C HIS A 309 22.99 9.83 -0.01
N VAL A 310 23.05 9.35 -1.26
CA VAL A 310 22.21 8.23 -1.71
C VAL A 310 22.54 6.90 -1.04
N ALA A 311 23.82 6.57 -0.84
CA ALA A 311 24.25 5.25 -0.36
C ALA A 311 23.74 4.91 1.06
N PRO A 312 23.89 5.77 2.09
CA PRO A 312 23.33 5.48 3.41
C PRO A 312 21.79 5.40 3.39
N VAL A 313 21.12 6.16 2.54
CA VAL A 313 19.65 6.11 2.41
C VAL A 313 19.19 4.79 1.78
N ILE A 314 19.91 4.26 0.78
CA ILE A 314 19.63 2.93 0.19
C ILE A 314 19.71 1.83 1.25
N VAL A 315 20.79 1.83 2.07
CA VAL A 315 20.94 0.84 3.15
C VAL A 315 19.83 1.00 4.19
N ALA A 316 19.53 2.23 4.58
CA ALA A 316 18.47 2.52 5.53
C ALA A 316 17.08 2.08 5.01
N ALA A 317 16.78 2.34 3.74
CA ALA A 317 15.53 1.93 3.09
C ALA A 317 15.41 0.40 3.00
N PHE A 318 16.48 -0.31 2.69
CA PHE A 318 16.51 -1.78 2.72
C PHE A 318 16.16 -2.31 4.12
N LEU A 319 16.76 -1.76 5.17
CA LEU A 319 16.48 -2.16 6.55
C LEU A 319 15.06 -1.78 6.98
N ALA A 320 14.54 -0.63 6.52
CA ALA A 320 13.16 -0.22 6.73
C ALA A 320 12.19 -1.21 6.11
N GLY A 321 12.41 -1.60 4.86
CA GLY A 321 11.60 -2.61 4.18
C GLY A 321 11.57 -3.95 4.93
N MET A 322 12.71 -4.40 5.47
CA MET A 322 12.74 -5.58 6.33
C MET A 322 11.87 -5.40 7.58
N GLY A 323 11.94 -4.24 8.22
CA GLY A 323 11.17 -3.94 9.43
C GLY A 323 9.68 -3.90 9.19
N VAL A 324 9.25 -3.24 8.10
CA VAL A 324 7.84 -3.13 7.72
C VAL A 324 7.24 -4.49 7.36
N GLU A 325 7.97 -5.37 6.66
CA GLU A 325 7.50 -6.73 6.37
C GLU A 325 7.36 -7.57 7.65
N ALA A 326 8.32 -7.45 8.58
CA ALA A 326 8.21 -8.12 9.87
C ALA A 326 6.97 -7.66 10.65
N PHE A 327 6.66 -6.35 10.60
CA PHE A 327 5.44 -5.82 11.18
C PHE A 327 4.19 -6.32 10.46
N SER A 328 4.15 -6.28 9.13
CA SER A 328 3.01 -6.72 8.32
C SER A 328 2.60 -8.14 8.64
N LEU A 329 3.58 -9.06 8.74
CA LEU A 329 3.31 -10.44 9.16
C LEU A 329 2.84 -10.50 10.61
N GLY A 330 3.53 -9.79 11.53
CA GLY A 330 3.18 -9.76 12.95
C GLY A 330 1.78 -9.23 13.21
N TRP A 331 1.39 -8.17 12.50
CA TRP A 331 0.07 -7.58 12.55
C TRP A 331 -1.03 -8.53 12.06
N ASN A 332 -0.81 -9.12 10.87
CA ASN A 332 -1.78 -10.06 10.31
C ASN A 332 -2.00 -11.27 11.22
N LEU A 333 -0.93 -11.82 11.80
CA LEU A 333 -1.05 -12.91 12.78
C LEU A 333 -1.79 -12.47 14.05
N ALA A 334 -1.46 -11.28 14.58
CA ALA A 334 -2.14 -10.75 15.76
C ALA A 334 -3.65 -10.58 15.51
N MET A 335 -4.03 -10.02 14.36
CA MET A 335 -5.43 -9.86 13.96
C MET A 335 -6.14 -11.20 13.82
N GLN A 336 -5.57 -12.15 13.05
CA GLN A 336 -6.18 -13.43 12.74
C GLN A 336 -6.29 -14.35 13.96
N GLU A 337 -5.34 -14.28 14.90
CA GLU A 337 -5.32 -15.16 16.08
C GLU A 337 -6.10 -14.58 17.27
N ASN A 338 -6.28 -13.25 17.37
CA ASN A 338 -6.84 -12.62 18.58
C ASN A 338 -8.16 -11.85 18.33
N VAL A 339 -8.63 -11.76 17.09
CA VAL A 339 -9.93 -11.18 16.76
C VAL A 339 -10.89 -12.32 16.34
N PRO A 340 -12.13 -12.37 16.87
CA PRO A 340 -13.12 -13.36 16.43
C PRO A 340 -13.33 -13.31 14.91
N GLU A 341 -13.48 -14.48 14.28
CA GLU A 341 -13.57 -14.60 12.81
C GLU A 341 -14.72 -13.75 12.23
N GLU A 342 -15.87 -13.71 12.92
CA GLU A 342 -17.04 -12.94 12.53
C GLU A 342 -16.79 -11.40 12.55
N MET A 343 -15.82 -10.95 13.38
CA MET A 343 -15.48 -9.54 13.57
C MET A 343 -14.23 -9.10 12.81
N LEU A 344 -13.49 -10.05 12.23
CA LEU A 344 -12.18 -9.81 11.63
C LEU A 344 -12.24 -8.80 10.47
N SER A 345 -13.22 -8.92 9.60
CA SER A 345 -13.43 -7.97 8.48
C SER A 345 -13.68 -6.55 8.97
N ARG A 346 -14.47 -6.41 10.05
CA ARG A 346 -14.79 -5.12 10.67
C ARG A 346 -13.56 -4.51 11.33
N ALA A 347 -12.76 -5.33 12.03
CA ALA A 347 -11.51 -4.89 12.64
C ALA A 347 -10.51 -4.38 11.60
N TYR A 348 -10.34 -5.09 10.47
CA TYR A 348 -9.51 -4.62 9.36
C TYR A 348 -10.03 -3.33 8.70
N SER A 349 -11.34 -3.11 8.67
CA SER A 349 -11.91 -1.86 8.14
C SER A 349 -11.57 -0.67 9.04
N TYR A 350 -11.65 -0.83 10.35
CA TYR A 350 -11.26 0.22 11.32
C TYR A 350 -9.75 0.44 11.33
N ASP A 351 -8.95 -0.61 11.18
CA ASP A 351 -7.51 -0.52 11.00
C ASP A 351 -7.14 0.31 9.77
N ALA A 352 -7.69 -0.04 8.61
CA ALA A 352 -7.41 0.67 7.37
C ALA A 352 -7.85 2.14 7.45
N LEU A 353 -9.05 2.42 7.96
CA LEU A 353 -9.54 3.78 8.11
C LEU A 353 -8.68 4.58 9.09
N GLY A 354 -8.39 4.03 10.28
CA GLY A 354 -7.58 4.68 11.30
C GLY A 354 -6.16 4.93 10.83
N SER A 355 -5.54 3.94 10.21
CA SER A 355 -4.15 4.03 9.74
C SER A 355 -3.97 5.00 8.56
N PHE A 356 -4.94 5.07 7.62
CA PHE A 356 -4.79 5.85 6.39
C PHE A 356 -5.36 7.27 6.49
N ALA A 357 -6.27 7.54 7.44
CA ALA A 357 -6.94 8.85 7.56
C ALA A 357 -5.95 10.02 7.79
N ALA A 358 -4.80 9.75 8.40
CA ALA A 358 -3.79 10.76 8.70
C ALA A 358 -2.80 11.02 7.54
N ILE A 359 -2.79 10.19 6.49
CA ILE A 359 -1.90 10.34 5.32
C ILE A 359 -2.06 11.72 4.67
N PRO A 360 -3.27 12.19 4.31
CA PRO A 360 -3.44 13.52 3.71
C PRO A 360 -2.97 14.65 4.62
N VAL A 361 -3.11 14.49 5.94
CA VAL A 361 -2.64 15.49 6.91
C VAL A 361 -1.13 15.64 6.83
N GLY A 362 -0.39 14.53 6.80
CA GLY A 362 1.06 14.55 6.63
C GLY A 362 1.49 15.20 5.31
N GLN A 363 0.84 14.84 4.21
CA GLN A 363 1.12 15.37 2.88
C GLN A 363 0.89 16.90 2.80
N LEU A 364 -0.21 17.40 3.34
CA LEU A 364 -0.53 18.83 3.35
C LEU A 364 0.35 19.63 4.31
N ALA A 365 0.70 19.05 5.47
CA ALA A 365 1.53 19.72 6.47
C ALA A 365 3.01 19.82 6.06
N ALA A 366 3.49 18.91 5.21
CA ALA A 366 4.90 18.81 4.82
C ALA A 366 5.44 20.10 4.20
N GLY A 367 4.70 20.71 3.25
CA GLY A 367 5.11 21.94 2.57
C GLY A 367 5.28 23.15 3.52
N PRO A 368 4.25 23.54 4.26
CA PRO A 368 4.33 24.66 5.23
C PRO A 368 5.42 24.46 6.29
N ILE A 369 5.58 23.25 6.83
CA ILE A 369 6.61 22.94 7.82
C ILE A 369 8.00 23.04 7.19
N ALA A 370 8.19 22.50 6.00
CA ALA A 370 9.46 22.58 5.29
C ALA A 370 9.82 24.04 4.90
N ALA A 371 8.84 24.86 4.57
CA ALA A 371 9.05 26.30 4.31
C ALA A 371 9.52 27.06 5.54
N ALA A 372 9.01 26.68 6.73
CA ALA A 372 9.38 27.34 7.99
C ALA A 372 10.74 26.88 8.54
N TYR A 373 11.05 25.60 8.45
CA TYR A 373 12.21 24.98 9.14
C TYR A 373 13.29 24.43 8.20
N GLY A 374 13.02 24.39 6.88
CA GLY A 374 13.86 23.76 5.87
C GLY A 374 13.52 22.28 5.65
N VAL A 375 13.64 21.82 4.41
CA VAL A 375 13.29 20.45 3.98
C VAL A 375 14.03 19.39 4.78
N GLN A 376 15.35 19.52 4.84
CA GLN A 376 16.23 18.53 5.47
C GLN A 376 15.98 18.38 6.97
N ARG A 377 15.81 19.50 7.69
CA ARG A 377 15.49 19.49 9.13
C ARG A 377 14.12 18.90 9.41
N THR A 378 13.15 19.19 8.55
CA THR A 378 11.78 18.64 8.67
C THR A 378 11.80 17.12 8.51
N ILE A 379 12.54 16.60 7.53
CA ILE A 379 12.70 15.14 7.34
C ILE A 379 13.38 14.49 8.56
N LEU A 380 14.45 15.10 9.07
CA LEU A 380 15.14 14.57 10.26
C LEU A 380 14.24 14.55 11.50
N ALA A 381 13.52 15.65 11.75
CA ALA A 381 12.57 15.73 12.86
C ALA A 381 11.44 14.69 12.74
N ALA A 382 10.95 14.46 11.53
CA ALA A 382 9.94 13.42 11.26
C ALA A 382 10.51 12.01 11.54
N GLY A 383 11.77 11.73 11.18
CA GLY A 383 12.42 10.45 11.49
C GLY A 383 12.57 10.21 13.00
N ILE A 384 12.94 11.24 13.74
CA ILE A 384 13.01 11.18 15.22
C ILE A 384 11.60 10.98 15.81
N ALA A 385 10.60 11.74 15.34
CA ALA A 385 9.23 11.60 15.79
C ALA A 385 8.66 10.21 15.48
N TYR A 386 8.97 9.65 14.31
CA TYR A 386 8.62 8.28 13.94
C TYR A 386 9.15 7.26 14.97
N ALA A 387 10.45 7.31 15.29
CA ALA A 387 11.07 6.43 16.28
C ALA A 387 10.44 6.59 17.67
N VAL A 388 10.11 7.83 18.07
CA VAL A 388 9.43 8.13 19.35
C VAL A 388 8.02 7.52 19.36
N VAL A 389 7.25 7.65 18.28
CA VAL A 389 5.90 7.06 18.18
C VAL A 389 5.96 5.54 18.32
N VAL A 390 6.90 4.88 17.61
CA VAL A 390 7.09 3.42 17.75
C VAL A 390 7.48 3.05 19.18
N ALA A 391 8.39 3.78 19.81
CA ALA A 391 8.77 3.56 21.19
C ALA A 391 7.58 3.73 22.14
N LEU A 392 6.72 4.73 21.95
CA LEU A 392 5.50 4.94 22.74
C LEU A 392 4.52 3.77 22.59
N VAL A 393 4.29 3.28 21.37
CA VAL A 393 3.44 2.08 21.16
C VAL A 393 4.02 0.87 21.89
N LEU A 394 5.35 0.69 21.87
CA LEU A 394 6.05 -0.36 22.57
C LEU A 394 5.99 -0.24 24.11
N THR A 395 5.62 0.92 24.69
CA THR A 395 5.38 1.02 26.14
C THR A 395 4.12 0.24 26.57
N SER A 396 3.16 0.05 25.67
CA SER A 396 1.93 -0.70 25.94
C SER A 396 2.24 -2.17 26.26
N ARG A 397 1.84 -2.60 27.46
CA ARG A 397 1.95 -4.02 27.85
C ARG A 397 1.12 -4.90 26.92
N ALA A 398 -0.07 -4.45 26.53
CA ALA A 398 -0.97 -5.21 25.65
C ALA A 398 -0.32 -5.52 24.28
N VAL A 399 0.54 -4.64 23.77
CA VAL A 399 1.29 -4.84 22.51
C VAL A 399 2.47 -5.80 22.75
N ARG A 400 3.25 -5.59 23.82
CA ARG A 400 4.47 -6.39 24.10
C ARG A 400 4.20 -7.82 24.51
N THR A 401 3.08 -8.06 25.19
CA THR A 401 2.78 -9.37 25.80
C THR A 401 1.74 -10.16 25.01
N LEU A 402 1.27 -9.66 23.87
CA LEU A 402 0.31 -10.38 23.04
C LEU A 402 0.94 -11.71 22.59
N PRO A 403 0.45 -12.87 23.11
CA PRO A 403 1.04 -14.16 22.77
C PRO A 403 0.53 -14.61 21.41
N ARG A 404 1.25 -15.51 20.79
CA ARG A 404 0.74 -16.31 19.71
C ARG A 404 -0.24 -17.34 20.25
N VAL A 405 -1.43 -17.44 19.67
CA VAL A 405 -2.36 -18.52 20.02
C VAL A 405 -1.84 -19.79 19.33
N SER A 406 -1.12 -20.64 20.12
CA SER A 406 -0.74 -21.97 19.64
C SER A 406 -2.02 -22.78 19.41
N SER A 407 -2.16 -23.38 18.21
CA SER A 407 -3.21 -24.39 17.97
C SER A 407 -3.23 -25.38 19.13
N PRO A 408 -4.41 -25.74 19.68
CA PRO A 408 -4.47 -26.73 20.73
C PRO A 408 -3.75 -27.99 20.26
N THR A 409 -2.70 -28.36 20.98
CA THR A 409 -2.04 -29.64 20.79
C THR A 409 -3.14 -30.69 20.78
N SER A 410 -3.27 -31.43 19.70
CA SER A 410 -4.18 -32.57 19.61
C SER A 410 -4.06 -33.36 20.92
N PRO A 411 -5.19 -33.70 21.59
CA PRO A 411 -5.12 -34.45 22.82
C PRO A 411 -4.30 -35.72 22.54
N ARG A 412 -3.23 -35.91 23.32
CA ARG A 412 -2.47 -37.17 23.31
C ARG A 412 -3.51 -38.28 23.47
N SER A 413 -3.66 -39.09 22.44
CA SER A 413 -4.42 -40.33 22.53
C SER A 413 -3.96 -41.03 23.80
N PRO A 414 -4.88 -41.38 24.74
CA PRO A 414 -4.47 -42.18 25.89
C PRO A 414 -3.90 -43.47 25.36
N ALA A 415 -2.67 -43.78 25.78
CA ALA A 415 -2.06 -45.06 25.51
C ALA A 415 -3.05 -46.15 26.00
N ALA A 416 -3.50 -46.97 25.07
CA ALA A 416 -4.28 -48.13 25.37
C ALA A 416 -3.46 -49.07 26.27
N PRO A 417 -4.11 -49.74 27.27
CA PRO A 417 -3.48 -50.63 28.23
C PRO A 417 -2.89 -51.91 27.56
#